data_fb26eead7c78d0a81f6decd0605f99a2
#
_entry.id   fb26eead7c78d0a81f6decd0605f99a2
#
_cell.length_a   1.000
_cell.length_b   1.000
_cell.length_c   1.000
_cell.angle_alpha   90.00
_cell.angle_beta   90.00
_cell.angle_gamma   90.00
#
_symmetry.space_group_name_H-M   'P 1'
#
loop_
_entity.id
_entity.type
_entity.pdbx_description
1 polymer ?
#
loop_
_entity_poly.entity_id
_entity_poly.type
_entity_poly.pdbx_seq_one_letter_code
_entity_poly.pdbx_strand_id
1 'polypeptide(L)'
;MASEASDKTFCFRQIHIDAARNSTDDFNPFHEPRKCRHIRGNPYAGAIVLGFQLEFLIEHEINLHRDMHGEAEFIARHKLHYSNYQLTFANALFPDEPFRLELKPTQVKTAPPGLSNRVVIRKAKTMVMIGYKRETAEPVVLADRILGSLPDLGEAEDRAFLPGTTYFLKRKFMNTGNAKNFAAGSLCDQAYYFDELEDRINFPDMFPASLLSCALLERAMNEQHDFMTNPMVYMAHNISVNRRLARSLRSNDVLNVLVEGPEIIEGEKGLGKSGVNKLLFNCFGVVQDQQILYRAEVHMAPLHSILNCG
;
A
#
# COMPACT_ATOMS: atom_id res chain seq x y z
N MET A 1 30.58 -6.77 1.49
CA MET A 1 30.39 -7.24 0.11
C MET A 1 29.29 -6.37 -0.49
N ALA A 2 29.47 -5.85 -1.70
CA ALA A 2 28.40 -5.11 -2.37
C ALA A 2 27.29 -6.11 -2.73
N SER A 3 26.04 -5.84 -2.30
CA SER A 3 24.90 -6.69 -2.67
C SER A 3 24.68 -6.59 -4.19
N GLU A 4 24.44 -7.72 -4.85
CA GLU A 4 24.14 -7.73 -6.27
C GLU A 4 22.69 -7.27 -6.52
N ALA A 5 22.44 -6.63 -7.67
CA ALA A 5 21.10 -6.30 -8.10
C ALA A 5 20.33 -7.60 -8.41
N SER A 6 19.09 -7.71 -7.95
CA SER A 6 18.19 -8.82 -8.29
C SER A 6 17.23 -8.38 -9.39
N ASP A 7 17.02 -9.23 -10.39
CA ASP A 7 16.07 -9.04 -11.49
C ASP A 7 15.25 -10.31 -11.64
N LYS A 8 13.98 -10.27 -11.22
CA LYS A 8 13.06 -11.41 -11.24
C LYS A 8 11.87 -11.12 -12.13
N THR A 9 11.41 -12.13 -12.84
CA THR A 9 10.22 -12.05 -13.72
C THR A 9 9.03 -12.72 -13.05
N PHE A 10 7.89 -12.04 -13.09
CA PHE A 10 6.62 -12.45 -12.51
C PHE A 10 5.49 -12.32 -13.53
N CYS A 11 4.37 -12.99 -13.25
CA CYS A 11 3.14 -12.87 -14.04
C CYS A 11 1.94 -13.11 -13.15
N PHE A 12 1.10 -12.11 -12.97
CA PHE A 12 -0.19 -12.28 -12.29
C PHE A 12 -1.23 -12.86 -13.25
N ARG A 13 -2.09 -13.72 -12.73
CA ARG A 13 -3.31 -14.16 -13.39
C ARG A 13 -4.52 -13.56 -12.72
N GLN A 14 -5.69 -13.59 -13.35
CA GLN A 14 -6.91 -13.07 -12.75
C GLN A 14 -7.21 -13.67 -11.37
N ILE A 15 -6.94 -14.95 -11.17
CA ILE A 15 -7.14 -15.61 -9.86
C ILE A 15 -6.28 -14.98 -8.75
N HIS A 16 -5.08 -14.49 -9.05
CA HIS A 16 -4.24 -13.79 -8.09
C HIS A 16 -4.85 -12.43 -7.72
N ILE A 17 -5.38 -11.71 -8.70
CA ILE A 17 -6.10 -10.44 -8.48
C ILE A 17 -7.34 -10.69 -7.61
N ASP A 18 -8.12 -11.73 -7.91
CA ASP A 18 -9.31 -12.08 -7.15
C ASP A 18 -8.99 -12.49 -5.71
N ALA A 19 -7.92 -13.26 -5.49
CA ALA A 19 -7.45 -13.63 -4.17
C ALA A 19 -7.03 -12.38 -3.36
N ALA A 20 -6.25 -11.47 -3.95
CA ALA A 20 -5.79 -10.25 -3.28
C ALA A 20 -6.96 -9.31 -2.95
N ARG A 21 -7.84 -9.02 -3.92
CA ARG A 21 -8.98 -8.12 -3.69
C ARG A 21 -9.97 -8.66 -2.66
N ASN A 22 -10.24 -9.97 -2.67
CA ASN A 22 -11.15 -10.60 -1.72
C ASN A 22 -10.57 -10.63 -0.30
N SER A 23 -9.25 -10.78 -0.17
CA SER A 23 -8.55 -10.77 1.13
C SER A 23 -8.59 -9.41 1.82
N THR A 24 -8.70 -8.34 1.05
CA THR A 24 -8.65 -6.95 1.55
C THR A 24 -10.00 -6.24 1.49
N ASP A 25 -11.05 -6.92 1.00
CA ASP A 25 -12.36 -6.34 0.66
C ASP A 25 -12.22 -5.16 -0.32
N ASP A 26 -11.26 -5.23 -1.23
CA ASP A 26 -11.12 -4.23 -2.28
C ASP A 26 -12.17 -4.48 -3.38
N PHE A 27 -13.22 -3.66 -3.37
CA PHE A 27 -14.30 -3.73 -4.35
C PHE A 27 -14.17 -2.73 -5.49
N ASN A 28 -12.98 -2.15 -5.69
CA ASN A 28 -12.72 -1.23 -6.78
C ASN A 28 -13.03 -1.89 -8.13
N PRO A 29 -13.92 -1.30 -8.96
CA PRO A 29 -14.37 -1.92 -10.22
C PRO A 29 -13.25 -2.14 -11.23
N PHE A 30 -12.11 -1.48 -11.11
CA PHE A 30 -10.95 -1.71 -11.99
C PHE A 30 -10.35 -3.12 -11.87
N HIS A 31 -10.54 -3.81 -10.74
CA HIS A 31 -9.96 -5.13 -10.48
C HIS A 31 -10.91 -6.29 -10.84
N GLU A 32 -12.14 -5.98 -11.24
CA GLU A 32 -13.16 -6.97 -11.53
C GLU A 32 -13.51 -6.98 -13.04
N PRO A 33 -13.27 -8.12 -13.76
CA PRO A 33 -13.37 -8.18 -15.21
C PRO A 33 -14.75 -7.81 -15.78
N ARG A 34 -15.83 -8.06 -15.01
CA ARG A 34 -17.18 -7.72 -15.44
C ARG A 34 -17.49 -6.24 -15.26
N LYS A 35 -16.96 -5.61 -14.22
CA LYS A 35 -17.22 -4.21 -13.87
C LYS A 35 -16.31 -3.23 -14.61
N CYS A 36 -15.03 -3.55 -14.75
CA CYS A 36 -14.05 -2.63 -15.32
C CYS A 36 -14.42 -2.14 -16.73
N ARG A 37 -15.06 -2.96 -17.52
CA ARG A 37 -15.52 -2.61 -18.89
C ARG A 37 -16.65 -1.58 -18.93
N HIS A 38 -17.35 -1.35 -17.81
CA HIS A 38 -18.42 -0.37 -17.68
C HIS A 38 -17.95 0.98 -17.12
N ILE A 39 -16.68 1.08 -16.73
CA ILE A 39 -16.09 2.33 -16.26
C ILE A 39 -15.97 3.31 -17.43
N ARG A 40 -16.56 4.49 -17.28
CA ARG A 40 -16.57 5.53 -18.30
C ARG A 40 -15.15 6.00 -18.64
N GLY A 41 -14.82 5.98 -19.93
CA GLY A 41 -13.49 6.41 -20.40
C GLY A 41 -12.34 5.51 -19.97
N ASN A 42 -12.63 4.28 -19.55
CA ASN A 42 -11.58 3.32 -19.16
C ASN A 42 -10.70 2.99 -20.38
N PRO A 43 -9.39 3.32 -20.37
CA PRO A 43 -8.47 3.01 -21.46
C PRO A 43 -7.98 1.55 -21.40
N TYR A 44 -8.29 0.84 -20.33
CA TYR A 44 -7.77 -0.49 -20.08
C TYR A 44 -8.66 -1.56 -20.73
N ALA A 45 -8.01 -2.52 -21.39
CA ALA A 45 -8.71 -3.60 -22.09
C ALA A 45 -9.40 -4.61 -21.14
N GLY A 46 -9.05 -4.60 -19.85
CA GLY A 46 -9.55 -5.54 -18.84
C GLY A 46 -9.26 -5.08 -17.42
N ALA A 47 -9.42 -6.01 -16.47
CA ALA A 47 -9.06 -5.75 -15.09
C ALA A 47 -7.55 -5.47 -14.95
N ILE A 48 -7.19 -4.68 -13.96
CA ILE A 48 -5.79 -4.36 -13.64
C ILE A 48 -5.40 -4.93 -12.27
N VAL A 49 -4.10 -5.14 -12.08
CA VAL A 49 -3.49 -5.59 -10.82
C VAL A 49 -3.64 -4.50 -9.76
N LEU A 50 -3.87 -4.89 -8.50
CA LEU A 50 -3.94 -3.95 -7.39
C LEU A 50 -2.58 -3.30 -7.11
N GLY A 51 -2.59 -2.02 -6.74
CA GLY A 51 -1.36 -1.33 -6.31
C GLY A 51 -0.72 -2.01 -5.10
N PHE A 52 -1.52 -2.28 -4.06
CA PHE A 52 -1.04 -2.95 -2.84
C PHE A 52 -0.54 -4.38 -3.08
N GLN A 53 -1.03 -5.08 -4.10
CA GLN A 53 -0.53 -6.40 -4.51
C GLN A 53 0.92 -6.31 -5.02
N LEU A 54 1.23 -5.29 -5.82
CA LEU A 54 2.60 -5.00 -6.28
C LEU A 54 3.50 -4.55 -5.13
N GLU A 55 2.99 -3.74 -4.22
CA GLU A 55 3.71 -3.24 -3.05
C GLU A 55 4.09 -4.35 -2.09
N PHE A 56 3.20 -5.34 -1.90
CA PHE A 56 3.51 -6.51 -1.08
C PHE A 56 4.57 -7.38 -1.75
N LEU A 57 4.51 -7.60 -3.05
CA LEU A 57 5.57 -8.31 -3.77
C LEU A 57 6.93 -7.61 -3.59
N ILE A 58 6.96 -6.27 -3.67
CA ILE A 58 8.17 -5.47 -3.39
C ILE A 58 8.66 -5.68 -1.96
N GLU A 59 7.76 -5.63 -0.97
CA GLU A 59 8.11 -5.89 0.43
C GLU A 59 8.77 -7.25 0.59
N HIS A 60 8.13 -8.30 0.04
CA HIS A 60 8.61 -9.68 0.14
C HIS A 60 9.99 -9.86 -0.47
N GLU A 61 10.20 -9.38 -1.69
CA GLU A 61 11.47 -9.50 -2.38
C GLU A 61 12.61 -8.74 -1.68
N ILE A 62 12.31 -7.57 -1.09
CA ILE A 62 13.29 -6.84 -0.29
C ILE A 62 13.60 -7.58 1.02
N ASN A 63 12.61 -8.17 1.66
CA ASN A 63 12.83 -8.93 2.89
C ASN A 63 13.73 -10.16 2.60
N LEU A 64 13.45 -10.92 1.53
CA LEU A 64 14.32 -12.02 1.11
C LEU A 64 15.76 -11.54 0.80
N HIS A 65 15.89 -10.42 0.12
CA HIS A 65 17.21 -9.82 -0.16
C HIS A 65 17.96 -9.48 1.13
N ARG A 66 17.29 -8.88 2.11
CA ARG A 66 17.87 -8.51 3.40
C ARG A 66 18.30 -9.71 4.22
N ASP A 67 17.50 -10.76 4.21
CA ASP A 67 17.85 -12.01 4.92
C ASP A 67 19.10 -12.65 4.31
N MET A 68 19.20 -12.70 2.97
CA MET A 68 20.40 -13.20 2.28
C MET A 68 21.67 -12.39 2.59
N HIS A 69 21.53 -11.10 2.91
CA HIS A 69 22.67 -10.22 3.21
C HIS A 69 22.90 -9.96 4.70
N GLY A 70 22.12 -10.59 5.59
CA GLY A 70 22.25 -10.45 7.04
C GLY A 70 21.92 -9.05 7.56
N GLU A 71 21.08 -8.28 6.84
CA GLU A 71 20.77 -6.89 7.19
C GLU A 71 19.86 -6.75 8.41
N ALA A 72 19.23 -7.84 8.87
CA ALA A 72 18.40 -7.87 10.07
C ALA A 72 19.17 -7.43 11.33
N GLU A 73 20.46 -7.78 11.43
CA GLU A 73 21.30 -7.36 12.55
C GLU A 73 21.51 -5.83 12.59
N PHE A 74 21.74 -5.22 11.42
CA PHE A 74 21.88 -3.76 11.32
C PHE A 74 20.58 -3.06 11.77
N ILE A 75 19.43 -3.55 11.30
CA ILE A 75 18.11 -3.03 11.67
C ILE A 75 17.89 -3.11 13.18
N ALA A 76 18.20 -4.25 13.80
CA ALA A 76 18.04 -4.46 15.24
C ALA A 76 18.99 -3.56 16.05
N ARG A 77 20.28 -3.53 15.68
CA ARG A 77 21.33 -2.73 16.34
C ARG A 77 21.01 -1.24 16.36
N HIS A 78 20.50 -0.72 15.25
CA HIS A 78 20.18 0.70 15.10
C HIS A 78 18.74 1.05 15.44
N LYS A 79 17.95 0.09 15.96
CA LYS A 79 16.54 0.29 16.35
C LYS A 79 15.71 0.93 15.24
N LEU A 80 15.87 0.44 14.00
CA LEU A 80 15.11 0.94 12.86
C LEU A 80 13.69 0.36 12.94
N HIS A 81 12.80 1.10 13.61
CA HIS A 81 11.47 0.63 13.96
C HIS A 81 10.42 0.84 12.86
N TYR A 82 10.74 1.60 11.83
CA TYR A 82 9.81 1.93 10.75
C TYR A 82 10.29 1.41 9.41
N SER A 83 9.38 0.73 8.70
CA SER A 83 9.48 0.49 7.26
C SER A 83 8.74 1.61 6.53
N ASN A 84 9.42 2.29 5.62
CA ASN A 84 8.84 3.39 4.86
C ASN A 84 8.87 3.06 3.38
N TYR A 85 7.71 3.17 2.74
CA TYR A 85 7.49 2.91 1.33
C TYR A 85 7.12 4.23 0.65
N GLN A 86 7.80 4.58 -0.43
CA GLN A 86 7.49 5.71 -1.29
C GLN A 86 7.44 5.20 -2.71
N LEU A 87 6.24 4.94 -3.21
CA LEU A 87 5.99 4.23 -4.45
C LEU A 87 5.09 5.05 -5.36
N THR A 88 5.49 5.20 -6.61
CA THR A 88 4.77 5.95 -7.64
C THR A 88 4.30 5.00 -8.74
N PHE A 89 3.03 5.07 -9.08
CA PHE A 89 2.40 4.31 -10.16
C PHE A 89 2.53 5.07 -11.47
N ALA A 90 3.12 4.44 -12.47
CA ALA A 90 3.32 5.05 -13.78
C ALA A 90 2.40 4.48 -14.85
N ASN A 91 2.11 3.17 -14.79
CA ASN A 91 1.22 2.48 -15.73
C ASN A 91 0.50 1.31 -15.05
N ALA A 92 -0.65 0.94 -15.60
CA ALA A 92 -1.37 -0.25 -15.17
C ALA A 92 -0.65 -1.53 -15.62
N LEU A 93 -0.77 -2.58 -14.82
CA LEU A 93 -0.36 -3.95 -15.14
C LEU A 93 -1.61 -4.81 -15.28
N PHE A 94 -1.64 -5.70 -16.30
CA PHE A 94 -2.77 -6.57 -16.58
C PHE A 94 -2.51 -8.01 -16.15
N PRO A 95 -3.55 -8.83 -15.92
CA PRO A 95 -3.37 -10.26 -15.77
C PRO A 95 -2.75 -10.85 -17.05
N ASP A 96 -1.96 -11.93 -16.88
CA ASP A 96 -1.23 -12.65 -17.92
C ASP A 96 -0.16 -11.83 -18.65
N GLU A 97 0.18 -10.64 -18.14
CA GLU A 97 1.24 -9.79 -18.65
C GLU A 97 2.53 -10.00 -17.83
N PRO A 98 3.62 -10.54 -18.43
CA PRO A 98 4.90 -10.70 -17.74
C PRO A 98 5.51 -9.35 -17.37
N PHE A 99 6.05 -9.26 -16.16
CA PHE A 99 6.76 -8.06 -15.69
C PHE A 99 8.03 -8.43 -14.92
N ARG A 100 8.96 -7.50 -14.82
CA ARG A 100 10.21 -7.64 -14.07
C ARG A 100 10.20 -6.71 -12.87
N LEU A 101 10.69 -7.23 -11.76
CA LEU A 101 11.01 -6.45 -10.57
C LEU A 101 12.53 -6.33 -10.48
N GLU A 102 13.02 -5.12 -10.61
CA GLU A 102 14.41 -4.75 -10.48
C GLU A 102 14.65 -4.20 -9.07
N LEU A 103 15.43 -4.91 -8.28
CA LEU A 103 15.85 -4.48 -6.95
C LEU A 103 17.31 -4.02 -7.01
N LYS A 104 17.57 -2.76 -6.64
CA LYS A 104 18.93 -2.24 -6.53
C LYS A 104 19.54 -2.61 -5.19
N PRO A 105 20.89 -2.75 -5.13
CA PRO A 105 21.62 -3.01 -3.91
C PRO A 105 21.22 -2.09 -2.76
N THR A 106 21.23 -2.63 -1.54
CA THR A 106 20.91 -1.85 -0.35
C THR A 106 21.93 -0.72 -0.14
N GLN A 107 21.42 0.49 0.01
CA GLN A 107 22.21 1.62 0.43
C GLN A 107 22.14 1.75 1.96
N VAL A 108 23.29 1.64 2.61
CA VAL A 108 23.41 1.79 4.05
C VAL A 108 23.78 3.24 4.37
N LYS A 109 22.99 3.91 5.23
CA LYS A 109 23.30 5.21 5.80
C LYS A 109 23.76 5.02 7.23
N THR A 110 24.77 5.80 7.64
CA THR A 110 25.32 5.76 8.99
C THR A 110 24.88 6.93 9.87
N ALA A 111 24.54 8.07 9.28
CA ALA A 111 24.14 9.29 9.98
C ALA A 111 23.02 10.04 9.20
N PRO A 112 21.76 10.01 9.64
CA PRO A 112 21.21 9.06 10.61
C PRO A 112 21.23 7.62 10.07
N PRO A 113 21.32 6.62 10.95
CA PRO A 113 21.32 5.22 10.53
C PRO A 113 20.07 4.86 9.74
N GLY A 114 20.22 4.07 8.69
CA GLY A 114 19.09 3.62 7.87
C GLY A 114 19.51 2.73 6.70
N LEU A 115 18.55 1.99 6.18
CA LEU A 115 18.70 1.20 4.96
C LEU A 115 17.75 1.72 3.89
N SER A 116 18.18 1.66 2.62
CA SER A 116 17.34 2.07 1.50
C SER A 116 17.53 1.14 0.30
N ASN A 117 16.42 0.63 -0.23
CA ASN A 117 16.39 -0.12 -1.48
C ASN A 117 15.55 0.63 -2.51
N ARG A 118 16.10 0.85 -3.69
CA ARG A 118 15.35 1.34 -4.84
C ARG A 118 14.77 0.16 -5.60
N VAL A 119 13.51 0.29 -6.01
CA VAL A 119 12.80 -0.72 -6.80
C VAL A 119 12.21 -0.12 -8.05
N VAL A 120 12.14 -0.93 -9.11
CA VAL A 120 11.44 -0.58 -10.36
C VAL A 120 10.70 -1.81 -10.85
N ILE A 121 9.42 -1.66 -11.18
CA ILE A 121 8.64 -2.67 -11.89
C ILE A 121 8.47 -2.22 -13.34
N ARG A 122 8.78 -3.13 -14.29
CA ARG A 122 8.64 -2.90 -15.73
C ARG A 122 7.93 -4.03 -16.42
N LYS A 123 7.06 -3.69 -17.37
CA LYS A 123 6.55 -4.59 -18.39
C LYS A 123 7.20 -4.22 -19.73
N ALA A 124 7.95 -5.17 -20.31
CA ALA A 124 8.82 -4.88 -21.44
C ALA A 124 9.68 -3.62 -21.19
N LYS A 125 9.49 -2.56 -21.97
CA LYS A 125 10.20 -1.27 -21.81
C LYS A 125 9.43 -0.25 -20.98
N THR A 126 8.18 -0.53 -20.64
CA THR A 126 7.29 0.41 -19.95
C THR A 126 7.44 0.28 -18.43
N MET A 127 7.66 1.39 -17.74
CA MET A 127 7.69 1.45 -16.29
C MET A 127 6.25 1.35 -15.74
N VAL A 128 6.02 0.44 -14.80
CA VAL A 128 4.74 0.24 -14.09
C VAL A 128 4.77 0.95 -12.76
N MET A 129 5.84 0.74 -11.99
CA MET A 129 6.01 1.33 -10.65
C MET A 129 7.48 1.62 -10.38
N ILE A 130 7.74 2.67 -9.62
CA ILE A 130 9.09 3.02 -9.16
C ILE A 130 9.04 3.57 -7.75
N GLY A 131 10.06 3.32 -6.96
CA GLY A 131 10.19 3.94 -5.65
C GLY A 131 11.25 3.34 -4.77
N TYR A 132 11.01 3.48 -3.47
CA TYR A 132 11.96 3.10 -2.42
C TYR A 132 11.26 2.43 -1.25
N LYS A 133 11.92 1.43 -0.66
CA LYS A 133 11.66 0.99 0.72
C LYS A 133 12.84 1.42 1.59
N ARG A 134 12.56 2.04 2.73
CA ARG A 134 13.59 2.49 3.68
C ARG A 134 13.27 2.00 5.08
N GLU A 135 14.31 1.61 5.82
CA GLU A 135 14.21 1.36 7.25
C GLU A 135 14.81 2.54 8.02
N THR A 136 14.07 3.08 8.98
CA THR A 136 14.45 4.24 9.79
C THR A 136 14.05 4.05 11.25
N ALA A 137 14.62 4.85 12.15
CA ALA A 137 14.24 4.83 13.56
C ALA A 137 12.86 5.47 13.78
N GLU A 138 12.56 6.53 13.03
CA GLU A 138 11.30 7.30 13.10
C GLU A 138 10.54 7.20 11.78
N PRO A 139 9.21 7.45 11.78
CA PRO A 139 8.43 7.47 10.54
C PRO A 139 8.88 8.62 9.63
N VAL A 140 8.80 8.43 8.32
CA VAL A 140 9.10 9.47 7.32
C VAL A 140 7.82 10.17 6.85
N VAL A 141 6.70 9.44 6.83
CA VAL A 141 5.41 9.94 6.35
C VAL A 141 4.61 10.44 7.53
N LEU A 142 4.07 11.66 7.44
CA LEU A 142 3.25 12.30 8.49
C LEU A 142 3.92 12.20 9.88
N ALA A 143 5.26 12.40 9.92
CA ALA A 143 6.09 12.18 11.12
C ALA A 143 5.61 13.01 12.31
N ASP A 144 5.31 14.29 12.08
CA ASP A 144 4.90 15.25 13.11
C ASP A 144 3.39 15.25 13.36
N ARG A 145 2.64 14.39 12.65
CA ARG A 145 1.18 14.35 12.79
C ARG A 145 0.77 13.63 14.06
N ILE A 146 0.06 14.33 14.93
CA ILE A 146 -0.56 13.79 16.13
C ILE A 146 -2.07 13.70 15.86
N LEU A 147 -2.67 12.53 16.15
CA LEU A 147 -4.10 12.32 15.91
C LEU A 147 -5.03 13.13 16.83
N GLY A 148 -4.45 13.78 17.85
CA GLY A 148 -5.24 14.51 18.86
C GLY A 148 -6.03 13.57 19.76
N SER A 149 -7.05 14.12 20.42
CA SER A 149 -7.96 13.32 21.24
C SER A 149 -9.01 12.68 20.33
N LEU A 150 -8.84 11.38 20.05
CA LEU A 150 -9.87 10.60 19.36
C LEU A 150 -10.94 10.13 20.37
N PRO A 151 -12.21 9.97 19.94
CA PRO A 151 -13.21 9.26 20.73
C PRO A 151 -12.80 7.80 20.92
N ASP A 152 -13.53 7.07 21.75
CA ASP A 152 -13.35 5.62 21.88
C ASP A 152 -13.68 4.96 20.53
N LEU A 153 -12.63 4.45 19.87
CA LEU A 153 -12.77 3.82 18.56
C LEU A 153 -13.51 2.48 18.62
N GLY A 154 -13.57 1.84 19.81
CA GLY A 154 -14.31 0.60 20.02
C GLY A 154 -15.82 0.82 19.95
N GLU A 155 -16.28 1.92 20.52
CA GLU A 155 -17.71 2.32 20.60
C GLU A 155 -18.16 3.14 19.36
N ALA A 156 -17.23 3.68 18.60
CA ALA A 156 -17.55 4.51 17.44
C ALA A 156 -18.22 3.68 16.32
N GLU A 157 -19.14 4.31 15.60
CA GLU A 157 -19.83 3.71 14.47
C GLU A 157 -18.84 3.42 13.31
N ASP A 158 -18.84 2.17 12.81
CA ASP A 158 -18.06 1.80 11.62
C ASP A 158 -18.66 2.42 10.36
N ARG A 159 -17.82 2.78 9.39
CA ARG A 159 -18.22 3.40 8.11
C ARG A 159 -18.85 4.77 8.28
N ALA A 160 -18.42 5.53 9.27
CA ALA A 160 -18.93 6.87 9.58
C ALA A 160 -17.79 7.84 9.87
N PHE A 161 -18.07 9.13 9.77
CA PHE A 161 -17.17 10.17 10.28
C PHE A 161 -17.20 10.22 11.81
N LEU A 162 -16.02 10.24 12.41
CA LEU A 162 -15.89 10.34 13.87
C LEU A 162 -16.39 11.71 14.35
N PRO A 163 -17.28 11.76 15.37
CA PRO A 163 -17.82 13.01 15.88
C PRO A 163 -16.72 14.02 16.27
N GLY A 164 -16.87 15.25 15.81
CA GLY A 164 -15.92 16.34 16.13
C GLY A 164 -14.57 16.25 15.44
N THR A 165 -14.42 15.37 14.44
CA THR A 165 -13.18 15.19 13.67
C THR A 165 -13.44 15.21 12.16
N THR A 166 -12.37 15.22 11.37
CA THR A 166 -12.39 15.04 9.91
C THR A 166 -12.14 13.60 9.47
N TYR A 167 -12.00 12.68 10.42
CA TYR A 167 -11.66 11.28 10.13
C TYR A 167 -12.90 10.45 9.82
N PHE A 168 -12.89 9.76 8.69
CA PHE A 168 -13.79 8.65 8.40
C PHE A 168 -13.19 7.37 8.98
N LEU A 169 -13.96 6.62 9.75
CA LEU A 169 -13.54 5.36 10.38
C LEU A 169 -14.01 4.16 9.56
N LYS A 170 -13.06 3.27 9.25
CA LYS A 170 -13.34 1.90 8.83
C LYS A 170 -12.69 0.91 9.78
N ARG A 171 -13.49 0.06 10.41
CA ARG A 171 -12.99 -1.01 11.29
C ARG A 171 -12.73 -2.26 10.47
N LYS A 172 -11.54 -2.84 10.65
CA LYS A 172 -11.10 -4.08 10.04
C LYS A 172 -10.56 -5.02 11.13
N PHE A 173 -10.41 -6.28 10.79
CA PHE A 173 -9.83 -7.28 11.68
C PHE A 173 -8.62 -7.93 11.01
N MET A 174 -7.53 -8.04 11.74
CA MET A 174 -6.36 -8.78 11.29
C MET A 174 -6.72 -10.26 11.23
N ASN A 175 -6.71 -10.85 10.04
CA ASN A 175 -7.07 -12.25 9.84
C ASN A 175 -5.95 -12.98 9.11
N THR A 176 -5.39 -14.03 9.74
CA THR A 176 -4.28 -14.82 9.16
C THR A 176 -4.67 -15.48 7.84
N GLY A 177 -5.91 -15.99 7.71
CA GLY A 177 -6.40 -16.57 6.46
C GLY A 177 -6.43 -15.56 5.32
N ASN A 178 -6.93 -14.34 5.59
CA ASN A 178 -6.92 -13.26 4.61
C ASN A 178 -5.48 -12.82 4.26
N ALA A 179 -4.59 -12.70 5.25
CA ALA A 179 -3.20 -12.35 5.01
C ALA A 179 -2.46 -13.40 4.16
N LYS A 180 -2.71 -14.70 4.40
CA LYS A 180 -2.19 -15.80 3.57
C LYS A 180 -2.73 -15.75 2.14
N ASN A 181 -4.02 -15.49 1.97
CA ASN A 181 -4.63 -15.34 0.65
C ASN A 181 -4.09 -14.11 -0.09
N PHE A 182 -3.84 -13.00 0.63
CA PHE A 182 -3.21 -11.82 0.06
C PHE A 182 -1.77 -12.11 -0.38
N ALA A 183 -1.01 -12.89 0.42
CA ALA A 183 0.33 -13.33 0.06
C ALA A 183 0.32 -14.20 -1.21
N ALA A 184 -0.55 -15.21 -1.27
CA ALA A 184 -0.71 -16.05 -2.45
C ALA A 184 -1.15 -15.24 -3.68
N GLY A 185 -2.10 -14.32 -3.51
CA GLY A 185 -2.53 -13.39 -4.55
C GLY A 185 -1.40 -12.47 -5.01
N SER A 186 -0.46 -12.14 -4.16
CA SER A 186 0.70 -11.28 -4.46
C SER A 186 1.94 -12.05 -4.91
N LEU A 187 1.83 -13.36 -5.19
CA LEU A 187 2.94 -14.25 -5.58
C LEU A 187 4.06 -14.33 -4.50
N CYS A 188 3.69 -14.14 -3.24
CA CYS A 188 4.61 -14.20 -2.12
C CYS A 188 4.47 -15.53 -1.39
N ASP A 189 5.59 -16.07 -0.89
CA ASP A 189 5.56 -17.27 -0.07
C ASP A 189 4.93 -16.95 1.29
N GLN A 190 3.74 -17.51 1.53
CA GLN A 190 3.03 -17.34 2.80
C GLN A 190 3.77 -17.99 3.96
N ALA A 191 4.54 -19.08 3.72
CA ALA A 191 5.28 -19.77 4.77
C ALA A 191 6.44 -18.89 5.32
N TYR A 192 6.87 -17.89 4.58
CA TYR A 192 7.82 -16.88 5.08
C TYR A 192 7.26 -16.12 6.30
N TYR A 193 5.96 -15.85 6.29
CA TYR A 193 5.28 -15.03 7.30
C TYR A 193 4.54 -15.85 8.36
N PHE A 194 3.98 -16.99 7.97
CA PHE A 194 3.07 -17.76 8.82
C PHE A 194 3.47 -19.22 8.90
N ASP A 195 3.64 -19.69 10.13
CA ASP A 195 3.78 -21.11 10.48
C ASP A 195 3.21 -21.28 11.89
N GLU A 196 1.96 -21.70 11.96
CA GLU A 196 1.24 -21.85 13.23
C GLU A 196 1.79 -22.98 14.10
N LEU A 197 2.43 -23.98 13.49
CA LEU A 197 3.06 -25.06 14.25
C LEU A 197 4.31 -24.57 14.99
N GLU A 198 4.98 -23.55 14.47
CA GLU A 198 6.14 -22.90 15.07
C GLU A 198 5.76 -21.59 15.80
N ASP A 199 4.47 -21.37 16.06
CA ASP A 199 3.92 -20.13 16.67
C ASP A 199 4.42 -18.85 15.95
N ARG A 200 4.68 -18.96 14.66
CA ARG A 200 5.12 -17.84 13.84
C ARG A 200 3.93 -17.20 13.12
N ILE A 201 3.52 -16.05 13.62
CA ILE A 201 2.47 -15.23 13.02
C ILE A 201 3.04 -13.82 12.84
N ASN A 202 3.55 -13.53 11.63
CA ASN A 202 4.12 -12.24 11.28
C ASN A 202 3.30 -11.61 10.15
N PHE A 203 2.41 -10.72 10.47
CA PHE A 203 1.71 -9.97 9.42
C PHE A 203 2.72 -9.11 8.63
N PRO A 204 2.77 -9.23 7.29
CA PRO A 204 3.59 -8.36 6.47
C PRO A 204 3.10 -6.91 6.57
N ASP A 205 4.00 -5.93 6.42
CA ASP A 205 3.70 -4.51 6.54
C ASP A 205 2.56 -4.08 5.61
N MET A 206 2.54 -4.62 4.37
CA MET A 206 1.55 -4.25 3.36
C MET A 206 0.19 -4.88 3.55
N PHE A 207 0.02 -5.94 4.34
CA PHE A 207 -1.31 -6.50 4.56
C PHE A 207 -2.22 -5.52 5.35
N PRO A 208 -1.87 -5.04 6.57
CA PRO A 208 -2.68 -4.04 7.24
C PRO A 208 -2.82 -2.73 6.44
N ALA A 209 -1.78 -2.32 5.70
CA ALA A 209 -1.83 -1.12 4.87
C ALA A 209 -2.78 -1.28 3.68
N SER A 210 -2.89 -2.47 3.08
CA SER A 210 -3.79 -2.73 1.95
C SER A 210 -5.28 -2.63 2.31
N LEU A 211 -5.63 -2.82 3.59
CA LEU A 211 -7.00 -2.64 4.09
C LEU A 211 -7.48 -1.19 3.99
N LEU A 212 -6.56 -0.26 3.77
CA LEU A 212 -6.84 1.14 3.49
C LEU A 212 -7.64 1.34 2.19
N SER A 213 -7.43 0.50 1.17
CA SER A 213 -8.19 0.58 -0.09
C SER A 213 -9.69 0.46 0.16
N CYS A 214 -10.11 -0.53 0.97
CA CYS A 214 -11.50 -0.68 1.39
C CYS A 214 -12.03 0.57 2.12
N ALA A 215 -11.25 1.15 3.03
CA ALA A 215 -11.66 2.34 3.77
C ALA A 215 -11.89 3.57 2.86
N LEU A 216 -11.01 3.79 1.89
CA LEU A 216 -11.17 4.84 0.87
C LEU A 216 -12.41 4.63 0.01
N LEU A 217 -12.66 3.39 -0.41
CA LEU A 217 -13.84 3.05 -1.21
C LEU A 217 -15.15 3.24 -0.42
N GLU A 218 -15.19 2.78 0.83
CA GLU A 218 -16.38 2.94 1.67
C GLU A 218 -16.64 4.40 2.05
N ARG A 219 -15.59 5.18 2.29
CA ARG A 219 -15.73 6.62 2.47
C ARG A 219 -16.33 7.28 1.23
N ALA A 220 -15.78 6.96 0.03
CA ALA A 220 -16.29 7.48 -1.22
C ALA A 220 -17.76 7.10 -1.45
N MET A 221 -18.18 5.87 -1.07
CA MET A 221 -19.59 5.46 -1.10
C MET A 221 -20.45 6.27 -0.12
N ASN A 222 -19.95 6.55 1.08
CA ASN A 222 -20.65 7.38 2.06
C ASN A 222 -20.89 8.81 1.51
N GLU A 223 -19.94 9.31 0.71
CA GLU A 223 -20.02 10.60 -0.01
C GLU A 223 -20.77 10.49 -1.36
N GLN A 224 -21.42 9.35 -1.66
CA GLN A 224 -22.18 9.10 -2.89
C GLN A 224 -21.35 9.20 -4.17
N HIS A 225 -20.06 8.90 -4.11
CA HIS A 225 -19.17 8.92 -5.26
C HIS A 225 -19.56 7.84 -6.29
N ASP A 226 -19.67 8.22 -7.55
CA ASP A 226 -19.93 7.28 -8.64
C ASP A 226 -18.62 6.77 -9.26
N PHE A 227 -18.21 5.58 -8.88
CA PHE A 227 -16.98 4.91 -9.35
C PHE A 227 -17.00 4.61 -10.86
N MET A 228 -18.18 4.55 -11.48
CA MET A 228 -18.30 4.19 -12.88
C MET A 228 -18.17 5.39 -13.81
N THR A 229 -18.70 6.54 -13.40
CA THR A 229 -18.66 7.78 -14.20
C THR A 229 -17.50 8.68 -13.84
N ASN A 230 -17.02 8.64 -12.60
CA ASN A 230 -15.93 9.45 -12.08
C ASN A 230 -14.80 8.58 -11.48
N PRO A 231 -14.21 7.67 -12.26
CA PRO A 231 -13.20 6.75 -11.73
C PRO A 231 -11.95 7.49 -11.27
N MET A 232 -11.44 7.05 -10.10
CA MET A 232 -10.19 7.54 -9.50
C MET A 232 -9.12 6.47 -9.60
N VAL A 233 -7.87 6.88 -9.79
CA VAL A 233 -6.71 5.97 -9.84
C VAL A 233 -5.62 6.43 -8.88
N TYR A 234 -4.89 5.48 -8.32
CA TYR A 234 -3.72 5.75 -7.51
C TYR A 234 -2.58 6.33 -8.35
N MET A 235 -1.94 7.37 -7.82
CA MET A 235 -0.76 8.01 -8.40
C MET A 235 0.51 7.69 -7.61
N ALA A 236 0.41 7.68 -6.28
CA ALA A 236 1.50 7.35 -5.39
C ALA A 236 0.98 6.94 -4.02
N HIS A 237 1.72 6.06 -3.36
CA HIS A 237 1.58 5.76 -1.94
C HIS A 237 2.89 6.10 -1.22
N ASN A 238 2.76 6.85 -0.13
CA ASN A 238 3.81 7.06 0.85
C ASN A 238 3.32 6.45 2.16
N ILE A 239 4.00 5.43 2.68
CA ILE A 239 3.52 4.69 3.85
C ILE A 239 4.67 4.48 4.81
N SER A 240 4.46 4.77 6.11
CA SER A 240 5.37 4.43 7.21
C SER A 240 4.69 3.43 8.14
N VAL A 241 5.24 2.23 8.29
CA VAL A 241 4.70 1.16 9.15
C VAL A 241 5.59 0.97 10.37
N ASN A 242 4.98 0.94 11.55
CA ASN A 242 5.67 0.62 12.79
C ASN A 242 5.85 -0.91 12.92
N ARG A 243 7.06 -1.38 12.65
CA ARG A 243 7.41 -2.81 12.63
C ARG A 243 7.25 -3.48 14.00
N ARG A 244 7.39 -2.74 15.10
CA ARG A 244 7.19 -3.31 16.44
C ARG A 244 5.73 -3.66 16.66
N LEU A 245 4.83 -2.75 16.31
CA LEU A 245 3.39 -3.00 16.39
C LEU A 245 2.96 -4.07 15.38
N ALA A 246 3.46 -4.04 14.14
CA ALA A 246 3.15 -5.06 13.14
C ALA A 246 3.50 -6.48 13.63
N ARG A 247 4.64 -6.66 14.30
CA ARG A 247 5.06 -7.95 14.88
C ARG A 247 4.24 -8.40 16.10
N SER A 248 3.61 -7.47 16.81
CA SER A 248 2.76 -7.80 17.96
C SER A 248 1.34 -8.20 17.56
N LEU A 249 0.93 -7.96 16.32
CA LEU A 249 -0.41 -8.27 15.83
C LEU A 249 -0.72 -9.77 15.90
N ARG A 250 -1.95 -10.08 16.25
CA ARG A 250 -2.50 -11.44 16.26
C ARG A 250 -3.78 -11.50 15.43
N SER A 251 -4.17 -12.73 15.07
CA SER A 251 -5.44 -12.95 14.37
C SER A 251 -6.59 -12.44 15.23
N ASN A 252 -7.51 -11.72 14.60
CA ASN A 252 -8.66 -11.01 15.18
C ASN A 252 -8.35 -9.71 15.93
N ASP A 253 -7.10 -9.25 15.97
CA ASP A 253 -6.83 -7.88 16.44
C ASP A 253 -7.59 -6.87 15.60
N VAL A 254 -8.13 -5.85 16.27
CA VAL A 254 -8.86 -4.77 15.60
C VAL A 254 -7.87 -3.78 14.98
N LEU A 255 -8.12 -3.45 13.73
CA LEU A 255 -7.46 -2.36 13.01
C LEU A 255 -8.52 -1.29 12.67
N ASN A 256 -8.40 -0.13 13.28
CA ASN A 256 -9.21 1.02 12.93
C ASN A 256 -8.47 1.85 11.86
N VAL A 257 -9.02 1.90 10.66
CA VAL A 257 -8.48 2.70 9.56
C VAL A 257 -9.16 4.05 9.56
N LEU A 258 -8.39 5.11 9.77
CA LEU A 258 -8.85 6.50 9.77
C LEU A 258 -8.43 7.15 8.45
N VAL A 259 -9.38 7.80 7.78
CA VAL A 259 -9.15 8.49 6.49
C VAL A 259 -9.55 9.94 6.61
N GLU A 260 -8.61 10.85 6.39
CA GLU A 260 -8.78 12.30 6.33
C GLU A 260 -8.52 12.81 4.90
N GLY A 261 -9.13 13.93 4.52
CA GLY A 261 -8.99 14.53 3.19
C GLY A 261 -10.29 14.41 2.38
N PRO A 262 -10.30 14.51 1.04
CA PRO A 262 -9.11 14.83 0.26
C PRO A 262 -8.67 16.28 0.39
N GLU A 263 -7.36 16.49 0.34
CA GLU A 263 -6.77 17.80 0.06
C GLU A 263 -6.44 17.88 -1.44
N ILE A 264 -6.72 19.02 -2.08
CA ILE A 264 -6.39 19.22 -3.49
C ILE A 264 -4.94 19.72 -3.58
N ILE A 265 -4.08 18.93 -4.21
CA ILE A 265 -2.73 19.35 -4.56
C ILE A 265 -2.72 19.78 -6.01
N GLU A 266 -2.48 21.09 -6.25
CA GLU A 266 -2.34 21.61 -7.60
C GLU A 266 -1.13 20.99 -8.29
N GLY A 267 -1.32 20.48 -9.50
CA GLY A 267 -0.23 19.98 -10.32
C GLY A 267 0.70 21.11 -10.76
N GLU A 268 2.00 20.92 -10.64
CA GLU A 268 2.97 21.88 -11.17
C GLU A 268 2.77 22.09 -12.68
N LYS A 269 2.61 23.33 -13.08
CA LYS A 269 2.54 23.73 -14.48
C LYS A 269 3.95 23.72 -15.07
N GLY A 270 4.33 22.63 -15.72
CA GLY A 270 5.53 22.60 -16.58
C GLY A 270 5.29 23.34 -17.90
N LEU A 271 6.37 23.73 -18.59
CA LEU A 271 6.33 24.44 -19.91
C LEU A 271 5.34 23.74 -20.86
N GLY A 272 4.14 24.32 -21.00
CA GLY A 272 3.12 23.90 -21.99
C GLY A 272 2.17 22.77 -21.60
N LYS A 273 2.22 22.26 -20.34
CA LYS A 273 1.27 21.24 -19.85
C LYS A 273 0.58 21.73 -18.58
N SER A 274 -0.76 21.65 -18.54
CA SER A 274 -1.50 21.85 -17.29
C SER A 274 -1.18 20.68 -16.37
N GLY A 275 -0.71 20.95 -15.15
CA GLY A 275 -0.48 19.91 -14.15
C GLY A 275 -1.79 19.20 -13.77
N VAL A 276 -1.74 17.90 -13.53
CA VAL A 276 -2.89 17.15 -13.04
C VAL A 276 -3.10 17.47 -11.55
N ASN A 277 -4.27 18.01 -11.21
CA ASN A 277 -4.65 18.14 -9.81
C ASN A 277 -4.80 16.75 -9.18
N LYS A 278 -4.12 16.56 -8.06
CA LYS A 278 -4.15 15.31 -7.28
C LYS A 278 -4.99 15.51 -6.04
N LEU A 279 -5.64 14.46 -5.61
CA LEU A 279 -6.29 14.37 -4.32
C LEU A 279 -5.36 13.65 -3.35
N LEU A 280 -5.07 14.26 -2.22
CA LEU A 280 -4.29 13.67 -1.13
C LEU A 280 -5.22 13.26 -0.01
N PHE A 281 -5.09 12.00 0.39
CA PHE A 281 -5.72 11.45 1.60
C PHE A 281 -4.64 11.13 2.62
N ASN A 282 -4.81 11.63 3.86
CA ASN A 282 -3.99 11.28 5.00
C ASN A 282 -4.67 10.15 5.77
N CYS A 283 -3.98 9.03 5.94
CA CYS A 283 -4.59 7.83 6.47
C CYS A 283 -3.77 7.24 7.60
N PHE A 284 -4.44 6.65 8.56
CA PHE A 284 -3.80 6.05 9.74
C PHE A 284 -4.43 4.70 10.03
N GLY A 285 -3.59 3.69 10.26
CA GLY A 285 -4.03 2.44 10.86
C GLY A 285 -3.77 2.50 12.36
N VAL A 286 -4.81 2.36 13.16
CA VAL A 286 -4.76 2.47 14.61
C VAL A 286 -5.16 1.12 15.22
N VAL A 287 -4.31 0.62 16.09
CA VAL A 287 -4.50 -0.66 16.80
C VAL A 287 -4.68 -0.39 18.29
N GLN A 288 -4.55 -1.43 19.12
CA GLN A 288 -4.71 -1.39 20.58
C GLN A 288 -4.20 -0.09 21.21
N ASP A 289 -4.91 0.40 22.22
CA ASP A 289 -4.57 1.62 22.97
C ASP A 289 -4.34 2.86 22.10
N GLN A 290 -5.02 2.94 20.97
CA GLN A 290 -4.92 4.02 19.98
C GLN A 290 -3.47 4.22 19.43
N GLN A 291 -2.67 3.16 19.41
CA GLN A 291 -1.32 3.22 18.84
C GLN A 291 -1.37 3.21 17.32
N ILE A 292 -0.56 4.06 16.70
CA ILE A 292 -0.50 4.18 15.23
C ILE A 292 0.40 3.07 14.67
N LEU A 293 -0.23 2.08 14.02
CA LEU A 293 0.45 1.01 13.30
C LEU A 293 1.09 1.52 12.02
N TYR A 294 0.35 2.30 11.24
CA TYR A 294 0.87 2.93 10.03
C TYR A 294 0.32 4.33 9.80
N ARG A 295 1.08 5.12 9.07
CA ARG A 295 0.72 6.41 8.51
C ARG A 295 0.86 6.31 7.00
N ALA A 296 -0.10 6.88 6.26
CA ALA A 296 -0.05 6.85 4.81
C ALA A 296 -0.56 8.15 4.19
N GLU A 297 0.13 8.59 3.14
CA GLU A 297 -0.36 9.58 2.18
C GLU A 297 -0.71 8.85 0.90
N VAL A 298 -1.97 8.92 0.50
CA VAL A 298 -2.47 8.31 -0.74
C VAL A 298 -2.79 9.41 -1.73
N HIS A 299 -2.04 9.43 -2.82
CA HIS A 299 -2.27 10.37 -3.92
C HIS A 299 -3.12 9.71 -4.99
N MET A 300 -4.25 10.34 -5.31
CA MET A 300 -5.17 9.88 -6.36
C MET A 300 -5.40 10.98 -7.39
N ALA A 301 -5.85 10.57 -8.57
CA ALA A 301 -6.32 11.53 -9.57
C ALA A 301 -7.54 10.96 -10.32
N PRO A 302 -8.44 11.84 -10.82
CA PRO A 302 -9.48 11.42 -11.74
C PRO A 302 -8.85 10.83 -13.01
N LEU A 303 -9.34 9.68 -13.47
CA LEU A 303 -8.79 8.99 -14.64
C LEU A 303 -8.72 9.89 -15.88
N HIS A 304 -9.78 10.67 -16.14
CA HIS A 304 -9.85 11.57 -17.29
C HIS A 304 -8.75 12.66 -17.27
N SER A 305 -8.32 13.10 -16.08
CA SER A 305 -7.27 14.12 -15.94
C SER A 305 -5.90 13.59 -16.35
N ILE A 306 -5.66 12.29 -16.17
CA ILE A 306 -4.40 11.64 -16.54
C ILE A 306 -4.35 11.40 -18.05
N LEU A 307 -5.46 10.95 -18.63
CA LEU A 307 -5.54 10.64 -20.07
C LEU A 307 -5.38 11.90 -20.96
N ASN A 308 -5.80 13.06 -20.47
CA ASN A 308 -5.70 14.32 -21.22
C ASN A 308 -4.32 14.98 -21.14
N CYS A 309 -3.38 14.43 -20.36
CA CYS A 309 -2.02 14.98 -20.21
C CYS A 309 -0.94 14.17 -20.97
N GLY A 310 -1.35 13.13 -21.72
CA GLY A 310 -0.47 12.23 -22.49
C GLY A 310 -0.17 12.72 -23.90
#